data_32f87fc6be5d064185596184796a7fa1
#
_entry.id   32f87fc6be5d064185596184796a7fa1
#
_cell.length_a   1.000
_cell.length_b   1.000
_cell.length_c   1.000
_cell.angle_alpha   90.00
_cell.angle_beta   90.00
_cell.angle_gamma   90.00
#
_symmetry.space_group_name_H-M   'P 1'
#
loop_
_entity.id
_entity.type
_entity.pdbx_description
1 polymer ?
#
loop_
_entity_poly.entity_id
_entity_poly.type
_entity_poly.pdbx_seq_one_letter_code
_entity_poly.pdbx_strand_id
1 'polypeptide(L)'
;LIAVKEADKVVITSAAGSSNTIEDSEHTNDDYSAAIYSKSDLTFNGSGSLTVTGNYNNAIKGSDDVKFTGGTYNITSTVKHAISANDSLNIVNSDMTLTAAEDVIHSDNDEDTELGNIYIQSGNFVINAGDDAIHASNILTIDNGTIDIQSCVEGIEGKTVTINDGTIKIVSSDDGINGSDWASTAGEMQMQEGVSVTINGGDITIEMADGDTDAIDSNGDLTITGGNITITGQSAFDYDGTGTYTGGTLTVNGETVTELTQTGPGGDEMAADRQPGA
;
A
#
# COMPACT_ATOMS: atom_id res chain seq x y z
N LEU A 1 -5.53 2.01 25.93
CA LEU A 1 -4.19 1.54 25.59
C LEU A 1 -4.01 0.08 25.99
N ILE A 2 -3.61 -0.76 25.06
CA ILE A 2 -3.11 -2.13 25.29
C ILE A 2 -1.64 -2.12 24.91
N ALA A 3 -0.75 -2.50 25.82
CA ALA A 3 0.69 -2.57 25.56
C ALA A 3 1.25 -3.91 26.04
N VAL A 4 1.81 -4.70 25.11
CA VAL A 4 2.45 -5.96 25.41
C VAL A 4 3.96 -5.81 25.20
N LYS A 5 4.73 -5.98 26.27
CA LYS A 5 6.19 -5.82 26.27
C LYS A 5 6.94 -7.11 25.98
N GLU A 6 6.34 -8.25 26.37
CA GLU A 6 6.96 -9.56 26.23
C GLU A 6 5.86 -10.64 26.21
N ALA A 7 5.84 -11.41 25.16
CA ALA A 7 5.00 -12.60 24.98
C ALA A 7 5.61 -13.46 23.87
N ASP A 8 5.28 -14.75 23.82
CA ASP A 8 5.59 -15.55 22.62
C ASP A 8 4.68 -15.17 21.44
N LYS A 9 3.45 -14.77 21.74
CA LYS A 9 2.44 -14.34 20.76
C LYS A 9 1.28 -13.64 21.45
N VAL A 10 0.71 -12.65 20.78
CA VAL A 10 -0.50 -11.94 21.23
C VAL A 10 -1.65 -12.21 20.27
N VAL A 11 -2.81 -12.59 20.81
CA VAL A 11 -4.04 -12.77 20.01
C VAL A 11 -5.17 -11.95 20.61
N ILE A 12 -5.76 -11.07 19.80
CA ILE A 12 -6.95 -10.30 20.15
C ILE A 12 -8.13 -10.86 19.35
N THR A 13 -9.10 -11.43 20.07
CA THR A 13 -10.27 -12.06 19.44
C THR A 13 -11.53 -11.23 19.69
N SER A 14 -12.14 -10.76 18.62
CA SER A 14 -13.48 -10.15 18.65
C SER A 14 -14.55 -11.23 18.58
N ALA A 15 -15.21 -11.50 19.71
CA ALA A 15 -16.21 -12.56 19.79
C ALA A 15 -17.38 -12.30 18.81
N ALA A 16 -17.98 -13.36 18.30
CA ALA A 16 -19.13 -13.25 17.40
C ALA A 16 -20.24 -12.37 17.98
N GLY A 17 -20.69 -11.38 17.20
CA GLY A 17 -21.75 -10.45 17.60
C GLY A 17 -21.31 -9.40 18.64
N SER A 18 -20.04 -9.37 19.04
CA SER A 18 -19.52 -8.29 19.89
C SER A 18 -19.16 -7.06 19.07
N SER A 19 -19.25 -5.90 19.71
CA SER A 19 -18.72 -4.63 19.22
C SER A 19 -17.80 -4.06 20.31
N ASN A 20 -16.53 -3.90 19.98
CA ASN A 20 -15.49 -3.53 20.92
C ASN A 20 -14.87 -2.20 20.49
N THR A 21 -14.44 -1.39 21.46
CA THR A 21 -13.79 -0.11 21.20
C THR A 21 -12.54 0.02 22.08
N ILE A 22 -11.45 0.42 21.46
CA ILE A 22 -10.20 0.78 22.12
C ILE A 22 -9.80 2.15 21.59
N GLU A 23 -9.59 3.07 22.51
CA GLU A 23 -9.17 4.43 22.21
C GLU A 23 -8.08 4.83 23.21
N ASP A 24 -7.04 5.47 22.74
CA ASP A 24 -6.07 6.09 23.61
C ASP A 24 -6.30 7.59 23.73
N SER A 25 -5.57 8.21 24.62
CA SER A 25 -5.50 9.65 24.78
C SER A 25 -4.03 10.05 24.82
N GLU A 26 -3.77 11.33 24.79
CA GLU A 26 -2.43 11.88 24.98
C GLU A 26 -1.78 11.26 26.24
N HIS A 27 -0.63 10.64 26.08
CA HIS A 27 0.15 10.04 27.15
C HIS A 27 1.63 10.41 27.00
N THR A 28 2.37 10.36 28.09
CA THR A 28 3.77 10.82 28.17
C THR A 28 4.78 9.69 28.06
N ASN A 29 4.35 8.47 27.75
CA ASN A 29 5.22 7.31 27.64
C ASN A 29 5.48 6.95 26.19
N ASP A 30 6.59 7.46 25.65
CA ASP A 30 7.02 7.23 24.27
C ASP A 30 7.40 5.76 23.98
N ASP A 31 7.52 4.91 25.01
CA ASP A 31 7.75 3.47 24.86
C ASP A 31 6.57 2.73 24.19
N TYR A 32 5.38 3.37 24.12
CA TYR A 32 4.17 2.78 23.54
C TYR A 32 3.59 3.71 22.49
N SER A 33 3.98 3.49 21.28
CA SER A 33 3.62 4.34 20.14
C SER A 33 2.32 3.93 19.45
N ALA A 34 1.33 3.38 20.18
CA ALA A 34 0.02 3.03 19.62
C ALA A 34 -1.06 2.82 20.68
N ALA A 35 -2.34 2.91 20.28
CA ALA A 35 -3.46 2.51 21.14
C ALA A 35 -3.45 1.00 21.44
N ILE A 36 -3.00 0.18 20.49
CA ILE A 36 -2.65 -1.22 20.67
C ILE A 36 -1.20 -1.42 20.22
N TYR A 37 -0.32 -1.72 21.14
CA TYR A 37 1.11 -1.92 20.91
C TYR A 37 1.55 -3.32 21.32
N SER A 38 2.34 -4.00 20.50
CA SER A 38 2.99 -5.27 20.85
C SER A 38 4.43 -5.32 20.36
N LYS A 39 5.34 -5.82 21.21
CA LYS A 39 6.71 -6.18 20.81
C LYS A 39 6.84 -7.56 20.18
N SER A 40 5.77 -8.36 20.26
CA SER A 40 5.73 -9.72 19.74
C SER A 40 4.65 -9.80 18.67
N ASP A 41 4.62 -10.92 17.94
CA ASP A 41 3.59 -11.21 16.96
C ASP A 41 2.20 -10.85 17.45
N LEU A 42 1.46 -10.08 16.68
CA LEU A 42 0.12 -9.60 17.01
C LEU A 42 -0.91 -10.11 16.00
N THR A 43 -1.83 -10.95 16.46
CA THR A 43 -2.89 -11.48 15.62
C THR A 43 -4.25 -10.97 16.06
N PHE A 44 -5.03 -10.46 15.11
CA PHE A 44 -6.43 -10.12 15.26
C PHE A 44 -7.30 -11.17 14.57
N ASN A 45 -8.33 -11.66 15.26
CA ASN A 45 -9.27 -12.63 14.70
C ASN A 45 -10.67 -12.50 15.29
N GLY A 46 -11.56 -13.39 14.86
CA GLY A 46 -12.95 -13.45 15.29
C GLY A 46 -13.90 -12.87 14.25
N SER A 47 -15.20 -12.88 14.55
CA SER A 47 -16.26 -12.41 13.67
C SER A 47 -17.08 -11.26 14.29
N GLY A 48 -16.62 -10.69 15.37
CA GLY A 48 -17.12 -9.44 15.94
C GLY A 48 -16.47 -8.23 15.28
N SER A 49 -16.80 -7.03 15.76
CA SER A 49 -16.20 -5.77 15.33
C SER A 49 -15.25 -5.20 16.37
N LEU A 50 -14.22 -4.52 15.89
CA LEU A 50 -13.27 -3.78 16.72
C LEU A 50 -13.05 -2.38 16.11
N THR A 51 -13.32 -1.36 16.91
CA THR A 51 -12.95 0.03 16.60
C THR A 51 -11.72 0.40 17.40
N VAL A 52 -10.69 0.93 16.72
CA VAL A 52 -9.46 1.41 17.36
C VAL A 52 -9.20 2.85 16.95
N THR A 53 -8.96 3.71 17.93
CA THR A 53 -8.59 5.11 17.69
C THR A 53 -7.26 5.43 18.36
N GLY A 54 -6.26 5.77 17.57
CA GLY A 54 -4.97 6.28 18.02
C GLY A 54 -4.98 7.82 18.01
N ASN A 55 -4.98 8.44 19.17
CA ASN A 55 -4.96 9.89 19.29
C ASN A 55 -3.57 10.43 19.65
N TYR A 56 -2.64 9.56 20.00
CA TYR A 56 -1.28 9.94 20.40
C TYR A 56 -0.24 9.65 19.31
N ASN A 57 -0.34 8.49 18.64
CA ASN A 57 0.58 8.06 17.61
C ASN A 57 -0.17 7.06 16.68
N ASN A 58 0.35 5.85 16.42
CA ASN A 58 -0.36 4.85 15.63
C ASN A 58 -1.64 4.36 16.34
N ALA A 59 -2.62 3.88 15.59
CA ALA A 59 -3.73 3.16 16.22
C ALA A 59 -3.32 1.74 16.62
N ILE A 60 -2.66 1.00 15.74
CA ILE A 60 -2.11 -0.34 15.99
C ILE A 60 -0.63 -0.37 15.58
N LYS A 61 0.26 -0.86 16.45
CA LYS A 61 1.66 -1.14 16.10
C LYS A 61 2.14 -2.48 16.66
N GLY A 62 2.66 -3.33 15.75
CA GLY A 62 3.53 -4.47 16.05
C GLY A 62 4.99 -4.12 15.79
N SER A 63 5.89 -4.44 16.72
CA SER A 63 7.34 -4.35 16.46
C SER A 63 7.89 -5.64 15.83
N ASP A 64 7.01 -6.52 15.39
CA ASP A 64 7.25 -7.80 14.75
C ASP A 64 6.10 -8.00 13.73
N ASP A 65 5.58 -9.20 13.54
CA ASP A 65 4.47 -9.49 12.63
C ASP A 65 3.11 -9.00 13.14
N VAL A 66 2.31 -8.40 12.24
CA VAL A 66 0.89 -8.11 12.49
C VAL A 66 0.02 -8.90 11.51
N LYS A 67 -1.00 -9.57 12.05
CA LYS A 67 -1.89 -10.42 11.24
C LYS A 67 -3.36 -10.19 11.55
N PHE A 68 -4.19 -10.06 10.51
CA PHE A 68 -5.64 -10.04 10.59
C PHE A 68 -6.22 -11.27 9.87
N THR A 69 -7.11 -12.00 10.54
CA THR A 69 -7.76 -13.20 9.99
C THR A 69 -9.26 -13.14 10.19
N GLY A 70 -9.95 -12.45 9.29
CA GLY A 70 -11.39 -12.18 9.40
C GLY A 70 -11.72 -11.06 10.39
N GLY A 71 -13.00 -10.75 10.50
CA GLY A 71 -13.53 -9.70 11.38
C GLY A 71 -13.81 -8.38 10.68
N THR A 72 -14.42 -7.47 11.42
CA THR A 72 -14.75 -6.12 10.94
C THR A 72 -14.00 -5.10 11.79
N TYR A 73 -13.25 -4.22 11.13
CA TYR A 73 -12.37 -3.26 11.78
C TYR A 73 -12.68 -1.84 11.32
N ASN A 74 -12.73 -0.91 12.28
CA ASN A 74 -12.71 0.52 12.01
C ASN A 74 -11.51 1.11 12.77
N ILE A 75 -10.45 1.46 12.03
CA ILE A 75 -9.18 1.86 12.64
C ILE A 75 -8.83 3.27 12.18
N THR A 76 -8.62 4.15 13.13
CA THR A 76 -8.27 5.54 12.87
C THR A 76 -7.04 5.94 13.67
N SER A 77 -6.05 6.52 13.00
CA SER A 77 -5.00 7.29 13.66
C SER A 77 -5.14 8.77 13.29
N THR A 78 -5.20 9.62 14.29
CA THR A 78 -5.28 11.07 14.08
C THR A 78 -3.90 11.74 13.96
N VAL A 79 -2.81 10.97 14.14
CA VAL A 79 -1.45 11.49 14.25
C VAL A 79 -0.48 10.81 13.31
N LYS A 80 -0.53 9.46 13.20
CA LYS A 80 0.43 8.66 12.45
C LYS A 80 -0.29 7.55 11.64
N HIS A 81 0.26 6.32 11.62
CA HIS A 81 -0.28 5.21 10.83
C HIS A 81 -1.50 4.54 11.50
N ALA A 82 -2.47 4.09 10.71
CA ALA A 82 -3.58 3.31 11.26
C ALA A 82 -3.10 1.92 11.71
N ILE A 83 -2.34 1.21 10.88
CA ILE A 83 -1.74 -0.07 11.20
C ILE A 83 -0.27 -0.01 10.79
N SER A 84 0.64 -0.30 11.74
CA SER A 84 2.07 -0.36 11.50
C SER A 84 2.65 -1.69 11.98
N ALA A 85 3.46 -2.34 11.15
CA ALA A 85 4.28 -3.50 11.49
C ALA A 85 5.74 -3.23 11.14
N ASN A 86 6.68 -3.92 11.79
CA ASN A 86 8.08 -3.81 11.37
C ASN A 86 8.43 -4.93 10.38
N ASP A 87 8.07 -6.18 10.64
CA ASP A 87 8.54 -7.31 9.85
C ASP A 87 7.56 -7.68 8.75
N SER A 88 6.31 -7.97 9.11
CA SER A 88 5.28 -8.18 8.10
C SER A 88 3.87 -7.80 8.57
N LEU A 89 3.02 -7.45 7.59
CA LEU A 89 1.60 -7.23 7.79
C LEU A 89 0.80 -8.13 6.85
N ASN A 90 0.03 -9.06 7.44
CA ASN A 90 -0.74 -10.04 6.70
C ASN A 90 -2.25 -9.87 6.93
N ILE A 91 -3.03 -9.68 5.87
CA ILE A 91 -4.49 -9.49 5.96
C ILE A 91 -5.22 -10.56 5.14
N VAL A 92 -6.11 -11.27 5.83
CA VAL A 92 -6.86 -12.38 5.25
C VAL A 92 -8.34 -12.23 5.56
N ASN A 93 -9.15 -12.01 4.54
CA ASN A 93 -10.62 -12.00 4.60
C ASN A 93 -11.19 -11.09 5.72
N SER A 94 -10.76 -9.84 5.76
CA SER A 94 -11.18 -8.84 6.75
C SER A 94 -11.91 -7.69 6.09
N ASP A 95 -12.94 -7.14 6.76
CA ASP A 95 -13.64 -5.93 6.34
C ASP A 95 -13.09 -4.74 7.13
N MET A 96 -12.47 -3.77 6.44
CA MET A 96 -11.75 -2.70 7.09
C MET A 96 -12.18 -1.31 6.59
N THR A 97 -12.45 -0.41 7.51
CA THR A 97 -12.53 1.04 7.25
C THR A 97 -11.38 1.69 7.99
N LEU A 98 -10.49 2.31 7.24
CA LEU A 98 -9.18 2.75 7.73
C LEU A 98 -8.98 4.23 7.41
N THR A 99 -8.48 4.99 8.39
CA THR A 99 -8.10 6.39 8.21
C THR A 99 -6.82 6.68 9.00
N ALA A 100 -5.90 7.40 8.40
CA ALA A 100 -4.66 7.82 9.05
C ALA A 100 -4.27 9.26 8.68
N ALA A 101 -3.50 9.90 9.55
CA ALA A 101 -2.89 11.20 9.25
C ALA A 101 -1.60 11.07 8.42
N GLU A 102 -0.96 9.90 8.48
CA GLU A 102 0.14 9.43 7.61
C GLU A 102 -0.34 8.18 6.86
N ASP A 103 0.49 7.14 6.71
CA ASP A 103 0.13 5.93 6.00
C ASP A 103 -0.95 5.11 6.73
N VAL A 104 -1.76 4.44 5.96
CA VAL A 104 -2.85 3.66 6.55
C VAL A 104 -2.41 2.23 6.88
N ILE A 105 -1.90 1.49 5.92
CA ILE A 105 -1.37 0.13 6.07
C ILE A 105 0.13 0.22 5.82
N HIS A 106 0.93 0.15 6.87
CA HIS A 106 2.37 0.42 6.82
C HIS A 106 3.19 -0.75 7.38
N SER A 107 4.18 -1.20 6.62
CA SER A 107 5.20 -2.16 7.11
C SER A 107 6.57 -1.72 6.66
N ASP A 108 7.44 -1.41 7.64
CA ASP A 108 8.77 -0.88 7.37
C ASP A 108 9.80 -1.40 8.35
N ASN A 109 10.97 -1.81 7.83
CA ASN A 109 12.09 -2.29 8.60
C ASN A 109 13.40 -1.62 8.15
N ASP A 110 13.89 -0.69 8.94
CA ASP A 110 15.12 0.08 8.69
C ASP A 110 16.41 -0.75 8.86
N GLU A 111 16.33 -1.92 9.52
CA GLU A 111 17.49 -2.72 9.89
C GLU A 111 17.71 -3.92 8.95
N ASP A 112 16.63 -4.51 8.43
CA ASP A 112 16.67 -5.69 7.57
C ASP A 112 15.81 -5.48 6.30
N THR A 113 16.47 -5.32 5.16
CA THR A 113 15.83 -5.06 3.86
C THR A 113 15.04 -6.24 3.29
N GLU A 114 15.06 -7.41 3.92
CA GLU A 114 14.21 -8.56 3.56
C GLU A 114 12.87 -8.55 4.32
N LEU A 115 12.72 -7.64 5.29
CA LEU A 115 11.52 -7.43 6.08
C LEU A 115 10.76 -6.17 5.59
N GLY A 116 9.72 -5.77 6.29
CA GLY A 116 8.84 -4.69 5.86
C GLY A 116 7.86 -5.12 4.76
N ASN A 117 7.29 -6.33 4.89
CA ASN A 117 6.45 -6.94 3.88
C ASN A 117 4.96 -6.75 4.14
N ILE A 118 4.15 -6.63 3.08
CA ILE A 118 2.68 -6.61 3.17
C ILE A 118 2.10 -7.69 2.26
N TYR A 119 1.19 -8.50 2.81
CA TYR A 119 0.42 -9.46 2.06
C TYR A 119 -1.08 -9.33 2.33
N ILE A 120 -1.84 -8.99 1.29
CA ILE A 120 -3.31 -8.93 1.32
C ILE A 120 -3.85 -10.09 0.49
N GLN A 121 -4.37 -11.10 1.16
CA GLN A 121 -4.98 -12.24 0.47
C GLN A 121 -6.37 -11.91 -0.07
N SER A 122 -7.18 -11.22 0.74
CA SER A 122 -8.56 -10.85 0.40
C SER A 122 -9.17 -9.97 1.49
N GLY A 123 -10.28 -9.32 1.18
CA GLY A 123 -11.04 -8.50 2.12
C GLY A 123 -11.74 -7.34 1.42
N ASN A 124 -12.42 -6.49 2.21
CA ASN A 124 -13.01 -5.26 1.73
C ASN A 124 -12.41 -4.10 2.51
N PHE A 125 -11.87 -3.13 1.79
CA PHE A 125 -11.14 -2.02 2.36
C PHE A 125 -11.71 -0.70 1.86
N VAL A 126 -11.95 0.22 2.79
CA VAL A 126 -12.19 1.64 2.50
C VAL A 126 -11.09 2.42 3.21
N ILE A 127 -10.29 3.15 2.45
CA ILE A 127 -9.05 3.77 2.93
C ILE A 127 -9.04 5.27 2.66
N ASN A 128 -8.67 6.06 3.68
CA ASN A 128 -8.36 7.47 3.57
C ASN A 128 -7.03 7.72 4.27
N ALA A 129 -6.01 8.05 3.50
CA ALA A 129 -4.65 8.32 3.97
C ALA A 129 -4.31 9.80 3.88
N GLY A 130 -3.50 10.27 4.82
CA GLY A 130 -2.87 11.59 4.76
C GLY A 130 -1.55 11.57 4.00
N ASP A 131 -0.94 10.38 3.88
CA ASP A 131 0.23 10.05 3.07
C ASP A 131 -0.10 8.81 2.24
N ASP A 132 0.58 7.68 2.39
CA ASP A 132 0.36 6.51 1.56
C ASP A 132 -0.79 5.63 2.07
N ALA A 133 -1.57 5.09 1.13
CA ALA A 133 -2.64 4.19 1.54
C ALA A 133 -2.12 2.82 1.98
N ILE A 134 -1.16 2.23 1.22
CA ILE A 134 -0.52 0.96 1.53
C ILE A 134 0.97 1.07 1.19
N HIS A 135 1.83 1.08 2.23
CA HIS A 135 3.28 1.22 2.10
C HIS A 135 4.02 0.02 2.68
N ALA A 136 4.85 -0.63 1.87
CA ALA A 136 5.77 -1.69 2.28
C ALA A 136 7.21 -1.33 1.90
N SER A 137 8.13 -1.31 2.84
CA SER A 137 9.55 -1.04 2.51
C SER A 137 10.20 -2.13 1.65
N ASN A 138 9.59 -3.32 1.54
CA ASN A 138 10.12 -4.43 0.72
C ASN A 138 9.03 -5.00 -0.21
N ILE A 139 8.40 -6.13 0.11
CA ILE A 139 7.46 -6.82 -0.78
C ILE A 139 6.02 -6.48 -0.43
N LEU A 140 5.26 -6.01 -1.42
CA LEU A 140 3.82 -5.84 -1.33
C LEU A 140 3.12 -6.76 -2.31
N THR A 141 2.25 -7.64 -1.81
CA THR A 141 1.46 -8.55 -2.65
C THR A 141 -0.02 -8.45 -2.33
N ILE A 142 -0.84 -8.23 -3.35
CA ILE A 142 -2.30 -8.28 -3.29
C ILE A 142 -2.78 -9.44 -4.14
N ASP A 143 -3.31 -10.48 -3.51
CA ASP A 143 -3.86 -11.64 -4.24
C ASP A 143 -5.27 -11.38 -4.74
N ASN A 144 -6.10 -10.71 -3.94
CA ASN A 144 -7.49 -10.38 -4.27
C ASN A 144 -8.07 -9.40 -3.24
N GLY A 145 -9.27 -8.92 -3.46
CA GLY A 145 -10.06 -8.08 -2.54
C GLY A 145 -10.76 -6.94 -3.25
N THR A 146 -11.56 -6.20 -2.49
CA THR A 146 -12.11 -4.92 -2.92
C THR A 146 -11.42 -3.83 -2.13
N ILE A 147 -10.64 -2.99 -2.78
CA ILE A 147 -9.83 -1.94 -2.15
C ILE A 147 -10.25 -0.60 -2.75
N ASP A 148 -10.90 0.24 -1.94
CA ASP A 148 -11.36 1.59 -2.30
C ASP A 148 -10.51 2.62 -1.55
N ILE A 149 -9.45 3.11 -2.19
CA ILE A 149 -8.59 4.18 -1.70
C ILE A 149 -9.21 5.50 -2.18
N GLN A 150 -9.85 6.20 -1.25
CA GLN A 150 -10.64 7.41 -1.53
C GLN A 150 -9.79 8.67 -1.55
N SER A 151 -8.67 8.67 -0.84
CA SER A 151 -7.65 9.73 -0.86
C SER A 151 -6.32 9.22 -0.33
N CYS A 152 -5.22 9.64 -0.96
CA CYS A 152 -3.83 9.40 -0.52
C CYS A 152 -2.88 10.37 -1.23
N VAL A 153 -1.63 10.39 -0.79
CA VAL A 153 -0.51 10.90 -1.59
C VAL A 153 -0.17 9.80 -2.59
N GLU A 154 0.43 8.69 -2.15
CA GLU A 154 0.63 7.51 -2.97
C GLU A 154 -0.37 6.39 -2.63
N GLY A 155 -0.81 5.65 -3.64
CA GLY A 155 -1.84 4.63 -3.43
C GLY A 155 -1.29 3.33 -2.88
N ILE A 156 -0.40 2.70 -3.60
CA ILE A 156 0.20 1.39 -3.28
C ILE A 156 1.69 1.47 -3.57
N GLU A 157 2.51 1.47 -2.51
CA GLU A 157 3.96 1.58 -2.64
C GLU A 157 4.68 0.35 -2.07
N GLY A 158 5.80 -0.01 -2.73
CA GLY A 158 6.72 -1.04 -2.25
C GLY A 158 7.91 -1.23 -3.17
N LYS A 159 9.00 -1.80 -2.66
CA LYS A 159 10.15 -2.15 -3.51
C LYS A 159 9.76 -3.15 -4.60
N THR A 160 8.94 -4.14 -4.25
CA THR A 160 8.36 -5.08 -5.19
C THR A 160 6.84 -5.11 -4.98
N VAL A 161 6.10 -4.58 -5.93
CA VAL A 161 4.64 -4.58 -5.91
C VAL A 161 4.10 -5.64 -6.85
N THR A 162 3.24 -6.54 -6.36
CA THR A 162 2.55 -7.55 -7.17
C THR A 162 1.05 -7.52 -6.90
N ILE A 163 0.25 -7.26 -7.94
CA ILE A 163 -1.21 -7.35 -7.91
C ILE A 163 -1.64 -8.53 -8.77
N ASN A 164 -2.19 -9.57 -8.13
CA ASN A 164 -2.63 -10.79 -8.82
C ASN A 164 -4.06 -10.70 -9.32
N ASP A 165 -4.97 -10.12 -8.53
CA ASP A 165 -6.38 -9.95 -8.85
C ASP A 165 -7.02 -8.93 -7.90
N GLY A 166 -8.31 -8.65 -8.03
CA GLY A 166 -9.12 -7.81 -7.14
C GLY A 166 -9.84 -6.68 -7.87
N THR A 167 -10.63 -5.94 -7.12
CA THR A 167 -11.25 -4.69 -7.58
C THR A 167 -10.62 -3.56 -6.80
N ILE A 168 -9.79 -2.76 -7.44
CA ILE A 168 -8.98 -1.73 -6.78
C ILE A 168 -9.34 -0.37 -7.40
N LYS A 169 -9.73 0.56 -6.54
CA LYS A 169 -9.89 1.96 -6.92
C LYS A 169 -8.92 2.82 -6.12
N ILE A 170 -8.21 3.71 -6.81
CA ILE A 170 -7.24 4.63 -6.21
C ILE A 170 -7.57 6.06 -6.65
N VAL A 171 -7.61 6.97 -5.69
CA VAL A 171 -7.64 8.43 -5.91
C VAL A 171 -6.41 9.00 -5.20
N SER A 172 -5.38 9.35 -5.97
CA SER A 172 -4.08 9.81 -5.45
C SER A 172 -3.75 11.23 -5.90
N SER A 173 -2.93 11.90 -5.10
CA SER A 173 -2.41 13.25 -5.38
C SER A 173 -0.97 13.24 -5.90
N ASP A 174 -0.29 12.12 -5.77
CA ASP A 174 1.00 11.79 -6.36
C ASP A 174 0.84 10.45 -7.11
N ASP A 175 1.61 9.40 -6.85
CA ASP A 175 1.54 8.18 -7.63
C ASP A 175 0.37 7.26 -7.23
N GLY A 176 -0.23 6.60 -8.23
CA GLY A 176 -1.27 5.60 -7.96
C GLY A 176 -0.70 4.29 -7.46
N ILE A 177 0.29 3.75 -8.16
CA ILE A 177 1.06 2.57 -7.77
C ILE A 177 2.54 2.89 -7.99
N ASN A 178 3.34 2.77 -6.93
CA ASN A 178 4.77 3.11 -6.96
C ASN A 178 5.65 1.92 -6.61
N GLY A 179 6.68 1.67 -7.45
CA GLY A 179 7.78 0.75 -7.19
C GLY A 179 9.04 1.50 -6.81
N SER A 180 9.43 1.50 -5.53
CA SER A 180 10.55 2.28 -5.04
C SER A 180 11.34 1.53 -3.95
N ASP A 181 12.67 1.67 -3.95
CA ASP A 181 13.55 1.15 -2.89
C ASP A 181 14.16 2.33 -2.10
N TRP A 182 13.65 2.58 -0.92
CA TRP A 182 14.14 3.63 -0.02
C TRP A 182 15.64 3.50 0.32
N ALA A 183 16.19 2.29 0.29
CA ALA A 183 17.61 2.02 0.55
C ALA A 183 18.49 2.15 -0.71
N SER A 184 17.89 2.47 -1.87
CA SER A 184 18.62 2.59 -3.13
C SER A 184 19.64 3.73 -3.09
N THR A 185 20.79 3.49 -3.71
CA THR A 185 21.81 4.52 -3.96
C THR A 185 21.89 4.89 -5.44
N ALA A 186 20.92 4.46 -6.25
CA ALA A 186 20.81 4.85 -7.65
C ALA A 186 20.60 6.38 -7.75
N GLY A 187 21.05 6.99 -8.84
CA GLY A 187 20.80 8.39 -9.12
C GLY A 187 19.37 8.57 -9.61
N GLU A 188 18.88 9.81 -9.60
CA GLU A 188 17.60 10.17 -10.22
C GLU A 188 17.52 9.64 -11.67
N MET A 189 16.36 9.11 -12.07
CA MET A 189 16.10 8.49 -13.38
C MET A 189 17.06 7.35 -13.73
N GLN A 190 17.54 6.62 -12.72
CA GLN A 190 18.35 5.43 -12.89
C GLN A 190 17.64 4.23 -12.29
N MET A 191 17.49 3.17 -13.08
CA MET A 191 16.89 1.93 -12.63
C MET A 191 17.46 1.48 -11.27
N GLN A 192 16.57 1.23 -10.33
CA GLN A 192 16.88 0.63 -9.04
C GLN A 192 16.82 -0.90 -9.16
N GLU A 193 17.91 -1.57 -8.87
CA GLU A 193 18.00 -3.02 -9.01
C GLU A 193 17.07 -3.75 -8.04
N GLY A 194 16.23 -4.63 -8.58
CA GLY A 194 15.27 -5.43 -7.81
C GLY A 194 13.96 -4.72 -7.51
N VAL A 195 13.78 -3.48 -7.98
CA VAL A 195 12.51 -2.78 -7.93
C VAL A 195 11.62 -3.23 -9.08
N SER A 196 10.33 -3.48 -8.80
CA SER A 196 9.38 -3.83 -9.85
C SER A 196 7.93 -3.61 -9.44
N VAL A 197 7.11 -3.26 -10.43
CA VAL A 197 5.65 -3.31 -10.36
C VAL A 197 5.15 -4.37 -11.32
N THR A 198 4.38 -5.34 -10.83
CA THR A 198 3.80 -6.44 -11.62
C THR A 198 2.28 -6.51 -11.42
N ILE A 199 1.52 -6.40 -12.51
CA ILE A 199 0.05 -6.54 -12.51
C ILE A 199 -0.31 -7.76 -13.35
N ASN A 200 -0.84 -8.79 -12.67
CA ASN A 200 -1.25 -10.05 -13.30
C ASN A 200 -2.75 -10.09 -13.62
N GLY A 201 -3.57 -9.28 -12.96
CA GLY A 201 -5.02 -9.29 -13.11
C GLY A 201 -5.71 -8.18 -12.33
N GLY A 202 -7.03 -8.30 -12.23
CA GLY A 202 -7.91 -7.40 -11.48
C GLY A 202 -8.58 -6.33 -12.33
N ASP A 203 -9.57 -5.67 -11.71
CA ASP A 203 -10.23 -4.47 -12.23
C ASP A 203 -9.68 -3.26 -11.46
N ILE A 204 -8.74 -2.53 -12.06
CA ILE A 204 -8.00 -1.45 -11.40
C ILE A 204 -8.40 -0.11 -12.03
N THR A 205 -8.82 0.83 -11.20
CA THR A 205 -9.13 2.21 -11.61
C THR A 205 -8.27 3.17 -10.83
N ILE A 206 -7.53 4.02 -11.53
CA ILE A 206 -6.66 5.03 -10.94
C ILE A 206 -7.12 6.41 -11.44
N GLU A 207 -7.45 7.29 -10.50
CA GLU A 207 -7.82 8.69 -10.74
C GLU A 207 -6.73 9.58 -10.11
N MET A 208 -5.95 10.26 -10.95
CA MET A 208 -4.84 11.11 -10.55
C MET A 208 -5.27 12.55 -10.38
N ALA A 209 -4.69 13.26 -9.43
CA ALA A 209 -4.77 14.71 -9.37
C ALA A 209 -4.04 15.36 -10.55
N ASP A 210 -4.27 16.67 -10.77
CA ASP A 210 -3.51 17.43 -11.74
C ASP A 210 -2.08 17.69 -11.19
N GLY A 211 -1.06 17.41 -11.99
CA GLY A 211 0.35 17.66 -11.62
C GLY A 211 1.33 16.73 -12.34
N ASP A 212 2.57 16.76 -11.88
CA ASP A 212 3.64 15.84 -12.26
C ASP A 212 3.54 14.58 -11.43
N THR A 213 2.62 13.69 -11.81
CA THR A 213 2.20 12.51 -11.05
C THR A 213 1.94 11.37 -12.02
N ASP A 214 2.36 10.17 -11.66
CA ASP A 214 2.25 9.00 -12.50
C ASP A 214 1.22 8.00 -11.95
N ALA A 215 0.33 7.51 -12.81
CA ALA A 215 -0.65 6.54 -12.33
C ALA A 215 0.02 5.22 -11.94
N ILE A 216 1.05 4.82 -12.67
CA ILE A 216 1.90 3.68 -12.31
C ILE A 216 3.35 4.09 -12.56
N ASP A 217 4.08 4.29 -11.47
CA ASP A 217 5.53 4.53 -11.47
C ASP A 217 6.30 3.27 -11.04
N SER A 218 7.48 3.08 -11.60
CA SER A 218 8.44 2.07 -11.14
C SER A 218 9.86 2.55 -11.36
N ASN A 219 10.57 2.81 -10.30
CA ASN A 219 12.02 3.05 -10.37
C ASN A 219 12.79 1.79 -10.87
N GLY A 220 12.10 0.76 -11.34
CA GLY A 220 12.62 -0.48 -11.89
C GLY A 220 11.80 -0.97 -13.07
N ASP A 221 11.45 -2.25 -13.07
CA ASP A 221 10.67 -2.86 -14.15
C ASP A 221 9.15 -2.71 -13.94
N LEU A 222 8.41 -2.45 -15.04
CA LEU A 222 6.95 -2.46 -15.04
C LEU A 222 6.44 -3.62 -15.92
N THR A 223 5.67 -4.55 -15.35
CA THR A 223 5.13 -5.71 -16.07
C THR A 223 3.62 -5.79 -15.88
N ILE A 224 2.87 -5.79 -17.00
CA ILE A 224 1.42 -6.00 -17.03
C ILE A 224 1.11 -7.22 -17.89
N THR A 225 0.59 -8.29 -17.27
CA THR A 225 0.25 -9.55 -17.95
C THR A 225 -1.25 -9.78 -18.07
N GLY A 226 -2.08 -8.99 -17.38
CA GLY A 226 -3.54 -9.14 -17.37
C GLY A 226 -4.25 -7.99 -16.67
N GLY A 227 -5.56 -8.16 -16.45
CA GLY A 227 -6.43 -7.19 -15.79
C GLY A 227 -7.09 -6.19 -16.74
N ASN A 228 -8.02 -5.42 -16.17
CA ASN A 228 -8.64 -4.26 -16.81
C ASN A 228 -8.19 -3.02 -16.03
N ILE A 229 -7.31 -2.24 -16.61
CA ILE A 229 -6.73 -1.07 -15.95
C ILE A 229 -7.27 0.18 -16.63
N THR A 230 -7.90 1.04 -15.85
CA THR A 230 -8.43 2.33 -16.31
C THR A 230 -7.73 3.45 -15.54
N ILE A 231 -7.08 4.34 -16.28
CA ILE A 231 -6.31 5.46 -15.76
C ILE A 231 -6.95 6.75 -16.25
N THR A 232 -7.12 7.70 -15.33
CA THR A 232 -7.48 9.09 -15.62
C THR A 232 -6.44 9.99 -14.97
N GLY A 233 -5.65 10.70 -15.78
CA GLY A 233 -4.54 11.55 -15.30
C GLY A 233 -3.70 12.08 -16.46
N GLN A 234 -2.68 12.87 -16.16
CA GLN A 234 -1.79 13.46 -17.17
C GLN A 234 -0.71 12.47 -17.61
N SER A 235 -0.09 11.75 -16.65
CA SER A 235 0.88 10.71 -16.91
C SER A 235 0.31 9.34 -16.51
N ALA A 236 0.44 8.36 -17.39
CA ALA A 236 -0.09 7.01 -17.13
C ALA A 236 0.99 6.05 -16.63
N PHE A 237 2.19 6.11 -17.19
CA PHE A 237 3.26 5.19 -16.89
C PHE A 237 4.61 5.89 -16.89
N ASP A 238 5.37 5.73 -15.79
CA ASP A 238 6.82 5.93 -15.79
C ASP A 238 7.53 4.63 -15.33
N TYR A 239 8.73 4.34 -15.85
CA TYR A 239 9.55 3.23 -15.39
C TYR A 239 11.00 3.38 -15.85
N ASP A 240 11.93 3.22 -14.92
CA ASP A 240 13.36 3.36 -15.20
C ASP A 240 14.00 2.09 -15.83
N GLY A 241 13.33 0.94 -15.72
CA GLY A 241 13.77 -0.34 -16.22
C GLY A 241 13.09 -0.76 -17.52
N THR A 242 12.58 -1.97 -17.55
CA THR A 242 11.90 -2.57 -18.72
C THR A 242 10.38 -2.55 -18.55
N GLY A 243 9.66 -1.88 -19.48
CA GLY A 243 8.21 -1.97 -19.58
C GLY A 243 7.79 -3.18 -20.40
N THR A 244 6.92 -4.03 -19.84
CA THR A 244 6.39 -5.22 -20.51
C THR A 244 4.86 -5.24 -20.41
N TYR A 245 4.17 -5.27 -21.57
CA TYR A 245 2.73 -5.45 -21.65
C TYR A 245 2.39 -6.63 -22.55
N THR A 246 1.79 -7.68 -21.99
CA THR A 246 1.51 -8.93 -22.72
C THR A 246 0.05 -9.37 -22.64
N GLY A 247 -0.79 -8.72 -21.83
CA GLY A 247 -2.20 -9.08 -21.71
C GLY A 247 -3.00 -8.10 -20.87
N GLY A 248 -4.32 -8.25 -20.91
CA GLY A 248 -5.28 -7.36 -20.27
C GLY A 248 -5.79 -6.25 -21.19
N THR A 249 -6.46 -5.29 -20.59
CA THR A 249 -6.96 -4.09 -21.26
C THR A 249 -6.47 -2.86 -20.54
N LEU A 250 -5.84 -1.94 -21.27
CA LEU A 250 -5.42 -0.64 -20.76
C LEU A 250 -6.30 0.45 -21.37
N THR A 251 -6.89 1.28 -20.53
CA THR A 251 -7.67 2.46 -20.94
C THR A 251 -7.08 3.68 -20.25
N VAL A 252 -6.57 4.62 -21.02
CA VAL A 252 -5.99 5.87 -20.53
C VAL A 252 -6.84 7.03 -21.05
N ASN A 253 -7.41 7.83 -20.15
CA ASN A 253 -8.27 8.97 -20.49
C ASN A 253 -9.41 8.60 -21.46
N GLY A 254 -9.97 7.39 -21.33
CA GLY A 254 -11.07 6.89 -22.13
C GLY A 254 -10.66 6.26 -23.47
N GLU A 255 -9.38 6.22 -23.81
CA GLU A 255 -8.84 5.59 -25.00
C GLU A 255 -8.13 4.28 -24.66
N THR A 256 -8.39 3.23 -25.45
CA THR A 256 -7.68 1.95 -25.28
C THR A 256 -6.27 2.07 -25.86
N VAL A 257 -5.26 1.72 -25.06
CA VAL A 257 -3.85 1.71 -25.44
C VAL A 257 -3.34 0.26 -25.56
N THR A 258 -2.35 0.04 -26.40
CA THR A 258 -1.81 -1.29 -26.74
C THR A 258 -0.35 -1.46 -26.35
N GLU A 259 0.26 -0.44 -25.77
CA GLU A 259 1.64 -0.43 -25.32
C GLU A 259 1.79 0.49 -24.09
N LEU A 260 2.85 0.30 -23.33
CA LEU A 260 3.24 1.19 -22.25
C LEU A 260 4.04 2.35 -22.86
N THR A 261 3.41 3.50 -22.96
CA THR A 261 4.11 4.73 -23.40
C THR A 261 4.54 5.49 -22.16
N GLN A 262 5.83 5.61 -21.96
CA GLN A 262 6.37 6.48 -20.91
C GLN A 262 6.00 7.93 -21.23
N THR A 263 5.54 8.61 -20.21
CA THR A 263 5.34 10.05 -20.21
C THR A 263 6.42 10.67 -19.33
N GLY A 264 6.96 11.80 -19.74
CA GLY A 264 7.90 12.56 -18.92
C GLY A 264 7.18 13.47 -17.94
N PRO A 265 7.93 14.20 -17.12
CA PRO A 265 7.39 15.16 -16.18
C PRO A 265 6.35 16.10 -16.83
N GLY A 266 5.15 16.16 -16.22
CA GLY A 266 4.04 16.94 -16.76
C GLY A 266 3.25 16.28 -17.90
N GLY A 267 3.42 14.98 -18.14
CA GLY A 267 2.66 14.19 -19.12
C GLY A 267 3.06 14.42 -20.59
N ASP A 268 4.23 14.96 -20.83
CA ASP A 268 4.79 15.09 -22.17
C ASP A 268 5.36 13.75 -22.66
N GLU A 269 4.88 13.24 -23.83
CA GLU A 269 5.48 12.03 -24.44
C GLU A 269 6.99 12.21 -24.58
N MET A 270 7.79 11.35 -23.96
CA MET A 270 9.22 11.31 -24.18
C MET A 270 9.46 10.98 -25.66
N ALA A 271 9.84 11.95 -26.45
CA ALA A 271 10.16 11.74 -27.85
C ALA A 271 11.22 10.65 -27.95
N ALA A 272 10.89 9.57 -28.69
CA ALA A 272 11.78 8.47 -28.99
C ALA A 272 12.96 8.96 -29.87
N ASP A 273 13.90 9.70 -29.30
CA ASP A 273 15.15 10.14 -29.95
C ASP A 273 16.34 9.33 -29.45
N ARG A 274 16.20 7.99 -29.53
CA ARG A 274 17.37 7.11 -29.56
C ARG A 274 17.63 6.70 -31.00
N GLN A 275 18.24 7.58 -31.77
CA GLN A 275 18.88 7.16 -33.02
C GLN A 275 20.00 6.16 -32.67
N PRO A 276 20.02 4.95 -33.27
CA PRO A 276 21.16 4.07 -33.16
C PRO A 276 22.34 4.74 -33.86
N GLY A 277 23.38 5.05 -33.06
CA GLY A 277 24.65 5.54 -33.60
C GLY A 277 25.22 4.60 -34.65
N ALA A 278 25.63 5.18 -35.75
CA ALA A 278 26.33 4.54 -36.88
C ALA A 278 27.71 4.03 -36.50
#